data_5225ba14a07cb8d59c5f08ce041db5f0
#
_entry.id   5225ba14a07cb8d59c5f08ce041db5f0
#
_cell.length_a   1.000
_cell.length_b   1.000
_cell.length_c   1.000
_cell.angle_alpha   90.00
_cell.angle_beta   90.00
_cell.angle_gamma   90.00
#
_symmetry.space_group_name_H-M   'P 1'
#
loop_
_entity.id
_entity.type
_entity.pdbx_description
1 polymer ?
#
loop_
_entity_poly.entity_id
_entity_poly.type
_entity_poly.pdbx_seq_one_letter_code
_entity_poly.pdbx_strand_id
1 'polypeptide(L)'
;MRHLAALLLLAVSAVPALAQWQVFAEKLPKPGTWATYRMETTKAGQPTTSATLRFSVQPGREVDGQPHVWFTVEPVMWLGSRERAPLSLLVRPDMDRTLASRLIENSAEIIFSNPVKGAYHMTREDIAWITDWAKLTYTSELTPDSPAKETIEAGGRARSCERLRMLATTVTDPPMVSKQVLTFKGTVWRDASVPFGVARAVWQEETVKDTEIKQDVKTLTLLDSGWEAPSADPLDRGRTFSVWRLIFGR
;
A
#
# COMPACT_ATOMS: atom_id res chain seq x y z
N MET A 1 22.23 3.81 21.03
CA MET A 1 21.29 4.86 20.62
C MET A 1 21.30 5.16 19.12
N ARG A 2 22.44 5.31 18.44
CA ARG A 2 22.49 5.58 16.98
C ARG A 2 21.83 4.49 16.11
N HIS A 3 21.98 3.22 16.46
CA HIS A 3 21.37 2.10 15.70
C HIS A 3 19.85 2.00 15.92
N LEU A 4 19.33 2.49 17.04
CA LEU A 4 17.92 2.55 17.36
C LEU A 4 17.18 3.54 16.46
N ALA A 5 17.73 4.74 16.32
CA ALA A 5 17.17 5.77 15.46
C ALA A 5 17.16 5.34 13.98
N ALA A 6 18.18 4.59 13.52
CA ALA A 6 18.27 4.10 12.16
C ALA A 6 17.23 3.01 11.85
N LEU A 7 16.92 2.12 12.78
CA LEU A 7 15.93 1.05 12.62
C LEU A 7 14.49 1.58 12.70
N LEU A 8 14.23 2.54 13.59
CA LEU A 8 12.95 3.24 13.66
C LEU A 8 12.71 4.12 12.42
N LEU A 9 13.76 4.76 11.88
CA LEU A 9 13.73 5.47 10.60
C LEU A 9 13.31 4.56 9.45
N LEU A 10 13.74 3.30 9.45
CA LEU A 10 13.40 2.31 8.44
C LEU A 10 11.92 1.89 8.50
N ALA A 11 11.35 1.74 9.70
CA ALA A 11 9.93 1.42 9.88
C ALA A 11 9.02 2.56 9.40
N VAL A 12 9.39 3.81 9.69
CA VAL A 12 8.64 5.00 9.29
C VAL A 12 8.72 5.26 7.79
N SER A 13 9.82 4.91 7.13
CA SER A 13 9.96 5.11 5.67
C SER A 13 9.12 4.15 4.82
N ALA A 14 8.63 3.06 5.39
CA ALA A 14 7.75 2.11 4.69
C ALA A 14 6.27 2.47 4.79
N VAL A 15 5.86 3.13 5.87
CA VAL A 15 4.47 3.54 6.09
C VAL A 15 3.96 4.46 4.96
N PRO A 16 4.72 5.45 4.48
CA PRO A 16 4.30 6.28 3.36
C PRO A 16 4.04 5.50 2.08
N ALA A 17 4.82 4.44 1.81
CA ALA A 17 4.65 3.63 0.61
C ALA A 17 3.32 2.87 0.57
N LEU A 18 2.65 2.70 1.71
CA LEU A 18 1.38 1.99 1.82
C LEU A 18 0.17 2.91 1.61
N ALA A 19 0.31 4.22 1.82
CA ALA A 19 -0.77 5.19 1.63
C ALA A 19 -1.28 5.24 0.18
N GLN A 20 -0.44 4.91 -0.80
CA GLN A 20 -0.82 4.85 -2.22
C GLN A 20 -1.79 3.70 -2.54
N TRP A 21 -1.86 2.65 -1.68
CA TRP A 21 -2.68 1.46 -1.94
C TRP A 21 -4.13 1.60 -1.47
N GLN A 22 -4.46 2.68 -0.80
CA GLN A 22 -5.81 2.94 -0.30
C GLN A 22 -6.88 2.89 -1.39
N VAL A 23 -6.57 3.36 -2.61
CA VAL A 23 -7.53 3.34 -3.73
C VAL A 23 -7.88 1.92 -4.19
N PHE A 24 -7.05 0.93 -3.87
CA PHE A 24 -7.26 -0.48 -4.17
C PHE A 24 -7.98 -1.23 -3.06
N ALA A 25 -7.91 -0.72 -1.83
CA ALA A 25 -8.52 -1.33 -0.66
C ALA A 25 -9.99 -0.94 -0.48
N GLU A 26 -10.44 0.12 -1.17
CA GLU A 26 -11.84 0.51 -1.19
C GLU A 26 -12.66 -0.54 -1.97
N LYS A 27 -13.58 -1.22 -1.31
CA LYS A 27 -14.42 -2.30 -1.88
C LYS A 27 -13.59 -3.47 -2.43
N LEU A 28 -12.91 -4.14 -1.54
CA LEU A 28 -12.14 -5.33 -1.89
C LEU A 28 -13.00 -6.38 -2.61
N PRO A 29 -12.47 -7.02 -3.68
CA PRO A 29 -13.17 -8.09 -4.36
C PRO A 29 -13.22 -9.36 -3.47
N LYS A 30 -14.00 -10.36 -3.91
CA LYS A 30 -14.09 -11.65 -3.23
C LYS A 30 -12.73 -12.36 -3.14
N PRO A 31 -12.49 -13.19 -2.12
CA PRO A 31 -11.29 -14.02 -2.02
C PRO A 31 -11.04 -14.86 -3.27
N GLY A 32 -9.77 -15.03 -3.62
CA GLY A 32 -9.30 -15.65 -4.86
C GLY A 32 -9.14 -14.68 -6.03
N THR A 33 -9.60 -13.43 -5.89
CA THR A 33 -9.44 -12.43 -6.93
C THR A 33 -8.05 -11.81 -6.93
N TRP A 34 -7.49 -11.60 -8.11
CA TRP A 34 -6.20 -10.94 -8.30
C TRP A 34 -6.21 -9.98 -9.49
N ALA A 35 -5.27 -9.05 -9.49
CA ALA A 35 -4.98 -8.17 -10.60
C ALA A 35 -3.48 -7.86 -10.66
N THR A 36 -2.92 -7.81 -11.86
CA THR A 36 -1.52 -7.51 -12.12
C THR A 36 -1.41 -6.19 -12.84
N TYR A 37 -0.50 -5.34 -12.37
CA TYR A 37 -0.27 -4.01 -12.91
C TYR A 37 1.19 -3.82 -13.30
N ARG A 38 1.42 -3.04 -14.36
CA ARG A 38 2.71 -2.45 -14.63
C ARG A 38 2.80 -1.13 -13.89
N MET A 39 3.83 -0.98 -13.09
CA MET A 39 4.19 0.29 -12.46
C MET A 39 5.46 0.83 -13.11
N GLU A 40 5.37 2.01 -13.69
CA GLU A 40 6.48 2.76 -14.25
C GLU A 40 6.79 3.92 -13.30
N THR A 41 8.07 4.13 -13.03
CA THR A 41 8.54 5.25 -12.19
C THR A 41 9.56 6.05 -12.97
N THR A 42 9.28 7.33 -13.13
CA THR A 42 10.16 8.31 -13.78
C THR A 42 10.67 9.30 -12.75
N LYS A 43 11.97 9.40 -12.61
CA LYS A 43 12.69 10.36 -11.77
C LYS A 43 13.38 11.38 -12.63
N ALA A 44 13.49 12.62 -12.15
CA ALA A 44 14.20 13.67 -12.89
C ALA A 44 15.63 13.24 -13.21
N GLY A 45 16.02 13.31 -14.49
CA GLY A 45 17.37 12.97 -14.95
C GLY A 45 17.74 11.48 -14.92
N GLN A 46 16.77 10.59 -14.70
CA GLN A 46 17.00 9.14 -14.68
C GLN A 46 16.12 8.42 -15.70
N PRO A 47 16.56 7.27 -16.23
CA PRO A 47 15.71 6.42 -17.06
C PRO A 47 14.47 5.95 -16.30
N THR A 48 13.35 5.84 -16.99
CA THR A 48 12.13 5.24 -16.44
C THR A 48 12.38 3.78 -16.07
N THR A 49 12.01 3.42 -14.86
CA THR A 49 12.07 2.02 -14.40
C THR A 49 10.67 1.42 -14.40
N SER A 50 10.59 0.11 -14.67
CA SER A 50 9.32 -0.61 -14.71
C SER A 50 9.35 -1.80 -13.76
N ALA A 51 8.22 -2.05 -13.09
CA ALA A 51 8.00 -3.21 -12.23
C ALA A 51 6.58 -3.73 -12.44
N THR A 52 6.41 -5.03 -12.24
CA THR A 52 5.08 -5.65 -12.20
C THR A 52 4.65 -5.79 -10.75
N LEU A 53 3.44 -5.35 -10.43
CA LEU A 53 2.81 -5.51 -9.14
C LEU A 53 1.60 -6.44 -9.26
N ARG A 54 1.41 -7.31 -8.29
CA ARG A 54 0.20 -8.13 -8.15
C ARG A 54 -0.53 -7.72 -6.87
N PHE A 55 -1.83 -7.50 -7.01
CA PHE A 55 -2.77 -7.34 -5.92
C PHE A 55 -3.61 -8.60 -5.85
N SER A 56 -3.86 -9.13 -4.66
CA SER A 56 -4.73 -10.27 -4.47
C SER A 56 -5.50 -10.21 -3.16
N VAL A 57 -6.65 -10.90 -3.13
CA VAL A 57 -7.43 -11.09 -1.92
C VAL A 57 -7.52 -12.58 -1.63
N GLN A 58 -7.15 -12.98 -0.43
CA GLN A 58 -7.24 -14.36 0.04
C GLN A 58 -8.17 -14.45 1.26
N PRO A 59 -8.73 -15.64 1.56
CA PRO A 59 -9.50 -15.83 2.77
C PRO A 59 -8.68 -15.42 3.99
N GLY A 60 -9.31 -14.71 4.90
CA GLY A 60 -8.73 -14.36 6.18
C GLY A 60 -9.38 -15.17 7.31
N ARG A 61 -9.59 -14.51 8.43
CA ARG A 61 -10.22 -15.07 9.63
C ARG A 61 -11.14 -14.04 10.28
N GLU A 62 -11.93 -14.48 11.22
CA GLU A 62 -12.67 -13.56 12.07
C GLU A 62 -11.72 -12.89 13.08
N VAL A 63 -11.94 -11.60 13.28
CA VAL A 63 -11.30 -10.79 14.32
C VAL A 63 -12.39 -10.00 15.00
N ASP A 64 -12.50 -10.13 16.32
CA ASP A 64 -13.56 -9.49 17.12
C ASP A 64 -14.98 -9.74 16.58
N GLY A 65 -15.24 -10.97 16.11
CA GLY A 65 -16.53 -11.37 15.55
C GLY A 65 -16.86 -10.78 14.17
N GLN A 66 -15.88 -10.17 13.51
CA GLN A 66 -16.04 -9.59 12.17
C GLN A 66 -15.17 -10.34 11.16
N PRO A 67 -15.70 -10.64 9.95
CA PRO A 67 -14.93 -11.29 8.92
C PRO A 67 -13.81 -10.37 8.41
N HIS A 68 -12.63 -10.96 8.17
CA HIS A 68 -11.49 -10.28 7.58
C HIS A 68 -10.95 -11.10 6.40
N VAL A 69 -10.28 -10.43 5.49
CA VAL A 69 -9.59 -11.00 4.33
C VAL A 69 -8.16 -10.54 4.29
N TRP A 70 -7.29 -11.31 3.68
CA TRP A 70 -5.93 -10.91 3.38
C TRP A 70 -5.90 -10.14 2.07
N PHE A 71 -5.54 -8.85 2.14
CA PHE A 71 -5.21 -8.02 1.00
C PHE A 71 -3.69 -8.00 0.83
N THR A 72 -3.20 -8.57 -0.26
CA THR A 72 -1.77 -8.72 -0.52
C THR A 72 -1.35 -7.89 -1.71
N VAL A 73 -0.21 -7.20 -1.57
CA VAL A 73 0.48 -6.47 -2.62
C VAL A 73 1.89 -7.03 -2.76
N GLU A 74 2.28 -7.41 -3.96
CA GLU A 74 3.62 -7.96 -4.25
C GLU A 74 4.14 -7.55 -5.64
N PRO A 75 5.44 -7.33 -5.79
CA PRO A 75 6.40 -7.14 -4.72
C PRO A 75 6.38 -5.69 -4.21
N VAL A 76 6.55 -5.49 -2.94
CA VAL A 76 6.82 -4.16 -2.37
C VAL A 76 8.27 -4.07 -1.91
N MET A 77 8.88 -2.88 -2.03
CA MET A 77 10.16 -2.61 -1.39
C MET A 77 9.91 -2.25 0.07
N TRP A 78 10.43 -3.08 0.95
CA TRP A 78 10.26 -2.89 2.38
C TRP A 78 11.55 -2.41 3.04
N LEU A 79 11.44 -1.37 3.88
CA LEU A 79 12.46 -0.94 4.84
C LEU A 79 13.88 -0.78 4.26
N GLY A 80 14.02 -0.10 3.12
CA GLY A 80 15.34 0.16 2.53
C GLY A 80 16.07 -1.08 1.99
N SER A 81 15.42 -2.25 2.05
CA SER A 81 15.87 -3.45 1.36
C SER A 81 15.71 -3.26 -0.14
N ARG A 82 16.72 -3.67 -0.92
CA ARG A 82 16.60 -3.78 -2.38
C ARG A 82 15.75 -4.99 -2.79
N GLU A 83 15.38 -5.80 -1.84
CA GLU A 83 14.63 -7.02 -2.03
C GLU A 83 13.14 -6.71 -2.07
N ARG A 84 12.46 -7.38 -2.96
CA ARG A 84 11.02 -7.25 -3.19
C ARG A 84 10.32 -8.38 -2.47
N ALA A 85 9.33 -8.06 -1.66
CA ALA A 85 8.63 -9.03 -0.84
C ALA A 85 7.12 -8.79 -0.87
N PRO A 86 6.29 -9.82 -0.66
CA PRO A 86 4.86 -9.61 -0.44
C PRO A 86 4.61 -8.89 0.88
N LEU A 87 3.60 -8.02 0.85
CA LEU A 87 3.01 -7.38 2.00
C LEU A 87 1.54 -7.77 2.06
N SER A 88 1.13 -8.39 3.14
CA SER A 88 -0.25 -8.82 3.36
C SER A 88 -0.85 -8.11 4.57
N LEU A 89 -2.05 -7.60 4.39
CA LEU A 89 -2.81 -6.85 5.38
C LEU A 89 -4.11 -7.59 5.67
N LEU A 90 -4.35 -7.93 6.92
CA LEU A 90 -5.61 -8.53 7.34
C LEU A 90 -6.62 -7.43 7.60
N VAL A 91 -7.57 -7.27 6.72
CA VAL A 91 -8.49 -6.13 6.70
C VAL A 91 -9.94 -6.57 6.54
N ARG A 92 -10.87 -5.69 6.90
CA ARG A 92 -12.29 -5.92 6.65
C ARG A 92 -12.58 -5.88 5.15
N PRO A 93 -13.43 -6.79 4.61
CA PRO A 93 -13.76 -6.78 3.18
C PRO A 93 -14.66 -5.61 2.77
N ASP A 94 -15.36 -5.01 3.71
CA ASP A 94 -16.33 -3.92 3.53
C ASP A 94 -15.74 -2.53 3.80
N MET A 95 -14.43 -2.36 3.60
CA MET A 95 -13.79 -1.07 3.78
C MET A 95 -14.38 -0.04 2.80
N ASP A 96 -14.87 1.06 3.35
CA ASP A 96 -15.19 2.26 2.60
C ASP A 96 -13.92 3.12 2.38
N ARG A 97 -14.09 4.25 1.70
CA ARG A 97 -13.00 5.18 1.45
C ARG A 97 -12.34 5.71 2.73
N THR A 98 -13.12 5.95 3.77
CA THR A 98 -12.64 6.50 5.04
C THR A 98 -11.73 5.48 5.73
N LEU A 99 -12.16 4.22 5.81
CA LEU A 99 -11.36 3.12 6.37
C LEU A 99 -10.13 2.83 5.50
N ALA A 100 -10.29 2.80 4.17
CA ALA A 100 -9.19 2.55 3.25
C ALA A 100 -8.13 3.66 3.27
N SER A 101 -8.51 4.91 3.54
CA SER A 101 -7.55 6.01 3.68
C SER A 101 -6.58 5.81 4.87
N ARG A 102 -6.99 5.02 5.86
CA ARG A 102 -6.21 4.64 7.04
C ARG A 102 -5.93 3.13 7.03
N LEU A 103 -5.54 2.60 5.88
CA LEU A 103 -5.41 1.17 5.61
C LEU A 103 -4.54 0.44 6.63
N ILE A 104 -3.42 1.04 7.05
CA ILE A 104 -2.51 0.47 8.03
C ILE A 104 -3.17 0.36 9.40
N GLU A 105 -3.73 1.46 9.89
CA GLU A 105 -4.36 1.51 11.22
C GLU A 105 -5.61 0.60 11.29
N ASN A 106 -6.31 0.42 10.16
CA ASN A 106 -7.46 -0.45 10.05
C ASN A 106 -7.11 -1.91 9.72
N SER A 107 -5.82 -2.26 9.65
CA SER A 107 -5.38 -3.64 9.55
C SER A 107 -5.36 -4.29 10.91
N ALA A 108 -5.95 -5.49 11.02
CA ALA A 108 -5.91 -6.29 12.24
C ALA A 108 -4.55 -6.98 12.43
N GLU A 109 -3.86 -7.23 11.31
CA GLU A 109 -2.54 -7.87 11.28
C GLU A 109 -1.83 -7.46 9.98
N ILE A 110 -0.52 -7.34 10.01
CA ILE A 110 0.31 -7.12 8.83
C ILE A 110 1.39 -8.20 8.79
N ILE A 111 1.50 -8.89 7.65
CA ILE A 111 2.58 -9.82 7.38
C ILE A 111 3.45 -9.23 6.28
N PHE A 112 4.75 -9.20 6.52
CA PHE A 112 5.73 -8.87 5.52
C PHE A 112 6.80 -9.96 5.46
N SER A 113 7.13 -10.37 4.26
CA SER A 113 8.16 -11.37 4.04
C SER A 113 9.46 -10.69 3.64
N ASN A 114 10.54 -11.02 4.34
CA ASN A 114 11.87 -10.64 3.93
C ASN A 114 12.52 -11.87 3.29
N PRO A 115 13.00 -11.80 2.03
CA PRO A 115 13.56 -12.96 1.33
C PRO A 115 14.74 -13.62 2.06
N VAL A 116 15.50 -12.85 2.86
CA VAL A 116 16.66 -13.36 3.59
C VAL A 116 16.32 -13.78 5.01
N LYS A 117 15.43 -13.02 5.70
CA LYS A 117 15.15 -13.20 7.13
C LYS A 117 13.85 -13.96 7.40
N GLY A 118 13.05 -14.23 6.36
CA GLY A 118 11.75 -14.88 6.45
C GLY A 118 10.60 -13.91 6.75
N ALA A 119 9.43 -14.46 6.99
CA ALA A 119 8.23 -13.68 7.27
C ALA A 119 8.22 -13.13 8.71
N TYR A 120 7.62 -11.97 8.85
CA TYR A 120 7.33 -11.32 10.14
C TYR A 120 5.89 -10.87 10.15
N HIS A 121 5.24 -10.95 11.29
CA HIS A 121 3.92 -10.39 11.48
C HIS A 121 3.89 -9.34 12.58
N MET A 122 3.09 -8.33 12.36
CA MET A 122 2.76 -7.27 13.29
C MET A 122 1.33 -7.44 13.75
N THR A 123 1.11 -7.42 15.06
CA THR A 123 -0.21 -7.45 15.67
C THR A 123 -0.86 -6.07 15.62
N ARG A 124 -2.15 -6.00 16.00
CA ARG A 124 -2.86 -4.73 16.13
C ARG A 124 -2.17 -3.79 17.13
N GLU A 125 -1.62 -4.32 18.22
CA GLU A 125 -0.90 -3.53 19.23
C GLU A 125 0.40 -2.96 18.64
N ASP A 126 1.14 -3.75 17.87
CA ASP A 126 2.37 -3.28 17.20
C ASP A 126 2.04 -2.16 16.19
N ILE A 127 0.95 -2.34 15.41
CA ILE A 127 0.48 -1.35 14.43
C ILE A 127 0.09 -0.05 15.15
N ALA A 128 -0.74 -0.14 16.19
CA ALA A 128 -1.18 1.01 16.96
C ALA A 128 0.01 1.75 17.59
N TRP A 129 0.95 1.02 18.15
CA TRP A 129 2.15 1.62 18.72
C TRP A 129 3.01 2.36 17.68
N ILE A 130 3.21 1.75 16.49
CA ILE A 130 4.01 2.37 15.42
C ILE A 130 3.33 3.61 14.88
N THR A 131 2.02 3.56 14.65
CA THR A 131 1.26 4.69 14.10
C THR A 131 1.17 5.85 15.08
N ASP A 132 1.01 5.58 16.37
CA ASP A 132 1.03 6.58 17.44
C ASP A 132 2.43 7.20 17.61
N TRP A 133 3.47 6.37 17.67
CA TRP A 133 4.84 6.85 17.76
C TRP A 133 5.24 7.70 16.54
N ALA A 134 4.84 7.28 15.33
CA ALA A 134 5.10 8.01 14.10
C ALA A 134 4.24 9.27 13.97
N LYS A 135 3.25 9.47 14.85
CA LYS A 135 2.24 10.54 14.74
C LYS A 135 1.67 10.62 13.32
N LEU A 136 1.28 9.45 12.85
CA LEU A 136 0.87 9.27 11.47
C LEU A 136 -0.47 9.96 11.23
N THR A 137 -0.53 10.84 10.24
CA THR A 137 -1.77 11.49 9.81
C THR A 137 -1.97 11.37 8.31
N TYR A 138 -3.23 11.23 7.91
CA TYR A 138 -3.61 11.04 6.50
C TYR A 138 -4.70 12.01 6.10
N THR A 139 -4.59 12.49 4.87
CA THR A 139 -5.70 13.10 4.14
C THR A 139 -5.81 12.43 2.78
N SER A 140 -7.02 12.21 2.31
CA SER A 140 -7.23 11.63 0.99
C SER A 140 -8.52 12.16 0.39
N GLU A 141 -8.40 12.69 -0.82
CA GLU A 141 -9.52 13.14 -1.62
C GLU A 141 -9.49 12.45 -2.98
N LEU A 142 -10.65 11.99 -3.41
CA LEU A 142 -10.86 11.41 -4.73
C LEU A 142 -12.14 12.03 -5.30
N THR A 143 -11.99 12.95 -6.23
CA THR A 143 -13.10 13.74 -6.78
C THR A 143 -13.26 13.47 -8.27
N PRO A 144 -14.49 13.45 -8.81
CA PRO A 144 -14.69 13.39 -10.25
C PRO A 144 -13.95 14.54 -10.95
N ASP A 145 -13.17 14.21 -11.99
CA ASP A 145 -12.43 15.18 -12.79
C ASP A 145 -13.22 15.56 -14.05
N SER A 146 -14.13 14.68 -14.49
CA SER A 146 -15.05 14.92 -15.61
C SER A 146 -16.34 14.12 -15.39
N PRO A 147 -17.50 14.65 -15.79
CA PRO A 147 -18.75 13.89 -15.78
C PRO A 147 -18.81 12.83 -16.90
N ALA A 148 -17.99 12.98 -17.96
CA ALA A 148 -17.92 12.03 -19.06
C ALA A 148 -16.93 10.91 -18.76
N LYS A 149 -17.28 9.68 -19.11
CA LYS A 149 -16.36 8.55 -19.10
C LYS A 149 -15.34 8.68 -20.20
N GLU A 150 -14.12 8.24 -19.92
CA GLU A 150 -13.00 8.22 -20.86
C GLU A 150 -12.69 6.77 -21.24
N THR A 151 -12.47 6.52 -22.53
CA THR A 151 -12.04 5.19 -22.99
C THR A 151 -10.52 5.10 -22.96
N ILE A 152 -10.00 4.11 -22.24
CA ILE A 152 -8.57 3.83 -22.15
C ILE A 152 -8.27 2.36 -22.44
N GLU A 153 -7.07 2.08 -22.92
CA GLU A 153 -6.58 0.71 -23.07
C GLU A 153 -5.94 0.21 -21.77
N ALA A 154 -6.51 -0.87 -21.20
CA ALA A 154 -5.99 -1.49 -19.99
C ALA A 154 -6.43 -2.95 -19.88
N GLY A 155 -5.51 -3.85 -19.51
CA GLY A 155 -5.78 -5.29 -19.45
C GLY A 155 -6.16 -5.88 -20.82
N GLY A 156 -5.48 -5.43 -21.88
CA GLY A 156 -5.64 -5.94 -23.24
C GLY A 156 -6.95 -5.56 -23.95
N ARG A 157 -7.73 -4.60 -23.41
CA ARG A 157 -8.98 -4.15 -24.01
C ARG A 157 -9.31 -2.70 -23.72
N ALA A 158 -10.13 -2.09 -24.56
CA ALA A 158 -10.71 -0.78 -24.34
C ALA A 158 -11.69 -0.81 -23.15
N ARG A 159 -11.58 0.14 -22.24
CA ARG A 159 -12.40 0.27 -21.03
C ARG A 159 -12.99 1.66 -20.90
N SER A 160 -14.26 1.72 -20.60
CA SER A 160 -14.96 2.98 -20.33
C SER A 160 -14.84 3.33 -18.84
N CYS A 161 -13.93 4.24 -18.53
CA CYS A 161 -13.52 4.56 -17.17
C CYS A 161 -14.08 5.92 -16.71
N GLU A 162 -14.44 5.98 -15.45
CA GLU A 162 -14.58 7.24 -14.70
C GLU A 162 -13.19 7.82 -14.43
N ARG A 163 -13.00 9.10 -14.72
CA ARG A 163 -11.76 9.80 -14.42
C ARG A 163 -11.90 10.60 -13.14
N LEU A 164 -11.04 10.29 -12.19
CA LEU A 164 -11.04 10.91 -10.87
C LEU A 164 -9.71 11.61 -10.61
N ARG A 165 -9.77 12.79 -9.99
CA ARG A 165 -8.61 13.46 -9.45
C ARG A 165 -8.32 12.92 -8.06
N MET A 166 -7.06 12.60 -7.82
CA MET A 166 -6.55 12.10 -6.54
C MET A 166 -5.62 13.15 -5.90
N LEU A 167 -5.87 13.44 -4.63
CA LEU A 167 -4.95 14.16 -3.76
C LEU A 167 -4.91 13.40 -2.43
N ALA A 168 -3.71 12.95 -2.04
CA ALA A 168 -3.52 12.30 -0.75
C ALA A 168 -2.23 12.81 -0.12
N THR A 169 -2.24 12.99 1.19
CA THR A 169 -1.06 13.40 1.95
C THR A 169 -0.92 12.52 3.17
N THR A 170 0.29 12.04 3.40
CA THR A 170 0.68 11.32 4.61
C THR A 170 1.75 12.12 5.32
N VAL A 171 1.57 12.38 6.60
CA VAL A 171 2.56 13.05 7.44
C VAL A 171 3.03 12.08 8.51
N THR A 172 4.34 11.98 8.68
CA THR A 172 4.98 11.31 9.81
C THR A 172 5.81 12.33 10.57
N ASP A 173 5.63 12.39 11.89
CA ASP A 173 6.29 13.35 12.77
C ASP A 173 6.77 12.68 14.06
N PRO A 174 7.63 11.64 13.95
CA PRO A 174 8.09 10.89 15.11
C PRO A 174 9.03 11.73 15.98
N PRO A 175 9.03 11.50 17.31
CA PRO A 175 9.96 12.19 18.20
C PRO A 175 11.41 11.93 17.79
N MET A 176 12.26 12.98 17.84
CA MET A 176 13.71 12.92 17.55
C MET A 176 14.08 12.49 16.12
N VAL A 177 13.15 12.46 15.21
CA VAL A 177 13.37 12.17 13.78
C VAL A 177 12.71 13.28 12.97
N SER A 178 13.30 13.60 11.83
CA SER A 178 12.76 14.63 10.94
C SER A 178 11.35 14.30 10.47
N LYS A 179 10.49 15.29 10.55
CA LYS A 179 9.15 15.22 9.95
C LYS A 179 9.26 14.92 8.46
N GLN A 180 8.41 14.02 7.99
CA GLN A 180 8.28 13.72 6.57
C GLN A 180 6.85 13.95 6.11
N VAL A 181 6.70 14.61 4.98
CA VAL A 181 5.42 14.80 4.29
C VAL A 181 5.51 14.12 2.93
N LEU A 182 4.57 13.24 2.66
CA LEU A 182 4.45 12.55 1.39
C LEU A 182 3.12 12.93 0.75
N THR A 183 3.17 13.52 -0.43
CA THR A 183 2.00 13.97 -1.18
C THR A 183 1.88 13.19 -2.48
N PHE A 184 0.68 12.71 -2.77
CA PHE A 184 0.29 12.09 -4.05
C PHE A 184 -0.73 12.97 -4.72
N LYS A 185 -0.43 13.41 -5.94
CA LYS A 185 -1.35 14.22 -6.75
C LYS A 185 -1.43 13.64 -8.15
N GLY A 186 -2.64 13.28 -8.59
CA GLY A 186 -2.75 12.65 -9.89
C GLY A 186 -4.17 12.34 -10.34
N THR A 187 -4.26 11.38 -11.24
CA THR A 187 -5.51 10.94 -11.87
C THR A 187 -5.63 9.43 -11.77
N VAL A 188 -6.82 8.97 -11.44
CA VAL A 188 -7.18 7.54 -11.40
C VAL A 188 -8.34 7.30 -12.37
N TRP A 189 -8.19 6.31 -13.24
CA TRP A 189 -9.24 5.82 -14.12
C TRP A 189 -9.86 4.57 -13.51
N ARG A 190 -11.14 4.67 -13.14
CA ARG A 190 -11.90 3.60 -12.48
C ARG A 190 -12.87 2.93 -13.44
N ASP A 191 -12.89 1.61 -13.39
CA ASP A 191 -13.84 0.75 -14.10
C ASP A 191 -14.34 -0.32 -13.12
N ALA A 192 -15.65 -0.35 -12.87
CA ALA A 192 -16.26 -1.30 -11.93
C ALA A 192 -16.11 -2.77 -12.38
N SER A 193 -15.80 -3.02 -13.66
CA SER A 193 -15.54 -4.38 -14.16
C SER A 193 -14.12 -4.88 -13.86
N VAL A 194 -13.23 -4.02 -13.33
CA VAL A 194 -11.87 -4.37 -12.94
C VAL A 194 -11.84 -4.74 -11.47
N PRO A 195 -11.22 -5.85 -11.08
CA PRO A 195 -10.93 -6.11 -9.68
C PRO A 195 -10.17 -4.91 -9.07
N PHE A 196 -10.50 -4.56 -7.83
CA PHE A 196 -9.98 -3.37 -7.15
C PHE A 196 -10.39 -2.03 -7.81
N GLY A 197 -11.19 -2.05 -8.87
CA GLY A 197 -11.77 -0.86 -9.48
C GLY A 197 -10.80 0.07 -10.22
N VAL A 198 -9.51 -0.20 -10.30
CA VAL A 198 -8.50 0.66 -10.91
C VAL A 198 -8.02 0.07 -12.23
N ALA A 199 -8.28 0.76 -13.34
CA ALA A 199 -7.76 0.38 -14.66
C ALA A 199 -6.40 1.03 -14.95
N ARG A 200 -6.24 2.29 -14.54
CA ARG A 200 -4.99 3.06 -14.67
C ARG A 200 -4.91 4.12 -13.56
N ALA A 201 -3.71 4.47 -13.16
CA ALA A 201 -3.45 5.64 -12.32
C ALA A 201 -2.15 6.31 -12.77
N VAL A 202 -2.11 7.65 -12.72
CA VAL A 202 -0.90 8.45 -12.97
C VAL A 202 -0.83 9.48 -11.87
N TRP A 203 0.28 9.51 -11.14
CA TRP A 203 0.46 10.49 -10.06
C TRP A 203 1.89 10.96 -9.93
N GLN A 204 2.03 12.18 -9.45
CA GLN A 204 3.25 12.72 -8.91
C GLN A 204 3.31 12.40 -7.43
N GLU A 205 4.42 11.83 -7.00
CA GLU A 205 4.75 11.58 -5.61
C GLU A 205 5.81 12.59 -5.19
N GLU A 206 5.52 13.38 -4.19
CA GLU A 206 6.44 14.35 -3.61
C GLU A 206 6.73 13.97 -2.15
N THR A 207 7.99 13.81 -1.83
CA THR A 207 8.46 13.59 -0.46
C THR A 207 9.24 14.80 0.00
N VAL A 208 8.78 15.43 1.07
CA VAL A 208 9.48 16.53 1.74
C VAL A 208 9.99 16.04 3.09
N LYS A 209 11.30 16.13 3.29
CA LYS A 209 11.96 15.81 4.56
C LYS A 209 13.00 16.88 4.85
N ASP A 210 12.82 17.63 5.93
CA ASP A 210 13.61 18.84 6.23
C ASP A 210 13.61 19.81 5.04
N THR A 211 14.76 20.00 4.41
CA THR A 211 14.95 20.84 3.20
C THR A 211 15.01 20.00 1.91
N GLU A 212 15.00 18.70 2.01
CA GLU A 212 15.11 17.80 0.86
C GLU A 212 13.72 17.56 0.27
N ILE A 213 13.58 17.82 -1.04
CA ILE A 213 12.37 17.54 -1.81
C ILE A 213 12.73 16.51 -2.87
N LYS A 214 12.01 15.38 -2.88
CA LYS A 214 12.09 14.35 -3.92
C LYS A 214 10.77 14.28 -4.64
N GLN A 215 10.82 14.22 -5.97
CA GLN A 215 9.63 14.08 -6.81
C GLN A 215 9.81 12.95 -7.81
N ASP A 216 8.84 12.06 -7.84
CA ASP A 216 8.75 10.96 -8.78
C ASP A 216 7.39 11.01 -9.49
N VAL A 217 7.36 10.68 -10.78
CA VAL A 217 6.11 10.45 -11.50
C VAL A 217 5.92 8.94 -11.63
N LYS A 218 4.74 8.46 -11.23
CA LYS A 218 4.40 7.05 -11.30
C LYS A 218 3.18 6.84 -12.17
N THR A 219 3.25 5.82 -13.01
CA THR A 219 2.13 5.34 -13.82
C THR A 219 1.86 3.89 -13.46
N LEU A 220 0.62 3.58 -13.18
CA LEU A 220 0.15 2.23 -12.95
C LEU A 220 -0.88 1.88 -14.02
N THR A 221 -0.71 0.75 -14.69
CA THR A 221 -1.62 0.29 -15.75
C THR A 221 -1.94 -1.18 -15.53
N LEU A 222 -3.23 -1.52 -15.51
CA LEU A 222 -3.68 -2.90 -15.45
C LEU A 222 -3.14 -3.68 -16.63
N LEU A 223 -2.51 -4.82 -16.37
CA LEU A 223 -2.05 -5.78 -17.37
C LEU A 223 -3.04 -6.92 -17.52
N ASP A 224 -3.43 -7.52 -16.41
CA ASP A 224 -4.28 -8.69 -16.37
C ASP A 224 -5.01 -8.79 -15.03
N SER A 225 -6.10 -9.56 -14.99
CA SER A 225 -6.84 -9.82 -13.76
C SER A 225 -7.67 -11.08 -13.89
N GLY A 226 -7.91 -11.73 -12.80
CA GLY A 226 -8.65 -12.98 -12.79
C GLY A 226 -9.10 -13.40 -11.40
N TRP A 227 -9.54 -14.65 -11.37
CA TRP A 227 -9.89 -15.35 -10.14
C TRP A 227 -9.23 -16.73 -10.17
N GLU A 228 -8.69 -17.14 -9.05
CA GLU A 228 -8.16 -18.47 -8.80
C GLU A 228 -8.79 -19.03 -7.52
N ALA A 229 -8.87 -20.36 -7.40
CA ALA A 229 -9.38 -20.97 -6.18
C ALA A 229 -8.53 -20.48 -5.00
N PRO A 230 -9.16 -19.97 -3.92
CA PRO A 230 -8.43 -19.53 -2.76
C PRO A 230 -7.58 -20.66 -2.19
N SER A 231 -6.35 -20.36 -1.77
CA SER A 231 -5.51 -21.31 -1.06
C SER A 231 -6.15 -21.65 0.29
N ALA A 232 -6.19 -22.94 0.61
CA ALA A 232 -6.59 -23.39 1.93
C ALA A 232 -5.46 -23.21 2.97
N ASP A 233 -4.22 -23.02 2.49
CA ASP A 233 -3.08 -22.83 3.37
C ASP A 233 -3.06 -21.40 3.92
N PRO A 234 -2.96 -21.26 5.24
CA PRO A 234 -2.80 -19.95 5.84
C PRO A 234 -1.46 -19.34 5.38
N LEU A 235 -1.43 -18.02 5.24
CA LEU A 235 -0.18 -17.31 5.01
C LEU A 235 0.84 -17.65 6.12
N ASP A 236 2.08 -17.93 5.72
CA ASP A 236 3.16 -18.08 6.70
C ASP A 236 3.33 -16.77 7.46
N ARG A 237 2.95 -16.76 8.71
CA ARG A 237 3.07 -15.61 9.60
C ARG A 237 4.50 -15.36 10.03
N GLY A 238 5.34 -16.38 9.96
CA GLY A 238 6.73 -16.27 10.38
C GLY A 238 6.88 -15.86 11.85
N ARG A 239 7.83 -14.98 12.12
CA ARG A 239 8.17 -14.53 13.47
C ARG A 239 7.33 -13.33 13.87
N THR A 240 6.93 -13.28 15.14
CA THR A 240 6.30 -12.06 15.69
C THR A 240 7.28 -10.90 15.61
N PHE A 241 6.85 -9.83 14.95
CA PHE A 241 7.57 -8.56 15.00
C PHE A 241 7.45 -8.03 16.41
N SER A 242 8.55 -7.68 17.04
CA SER A 242 8.55 -7.05 18.35
C SER A 242 9.35 -5.77 18.24
N VAL A 243 8.69 -4.66 18.43
CA VAL A 243 9.33 -3.36 18.53
C VAL A 243 10.38 -3.36 19.64
N TRP A 244 10.10 -4.06 20.75
CA TRP A 244 11.02 -4.21 21.86
C TRP A 244 12.29 -4.99 21.49
N ARG A 245 12.17 -6.02 20.64
CA ARG A 245 13.35 -6.72 20.08
C ARG A 245 14.16 -5.83 19.13
N LEU A 246 13.46 -4.97 18.38
CA LEU A 246 14.09 -3.95 17.54
C LEU A 246 14.87 -2.93 18.40
N ILE A 247 14.27 -2.52 19.52
CA ILE A 247 14.84 -1.51 20.42
C ILE A 247 15.96 -2.07 21.29
N PHE A 248 15.79 -3.23 21.87
CA PHE A 248 16.71 -3.76 22.87
C PHE A 248 17.59 -4.92 22.38
N GLY A 249 17.45 -5.36 21.13
CA GLY A 249 18.33 -6.35 20.49
C GLY A 249 18.24 -7.76 21.10
N ARG A 250 17.12 -8.10 21.77
CA ARG A 250 16.90 -9.39 22.40
C ARG A 250 15.72 -10.14 21.80
#